data_5182e5547976da06ed70f533c534ce11
#
_entry.id   5182e5547976da06ed70f533c534ce11
#
_cell.length_a   1.000
_cell.length_b   1.000
_cell.length_c   1.000
_cell.angle_alpha   90.00
_cell.angle_beta   90.00
_cell.angle_gamma   90.00
#
_symmetry.space_group_name_H-M   'P 1'
#
loop_
_entity.id
_entity.type
_entity.pdbx_description
1 polymer ?
#
loop_
_entity_poly.entity_id
_entity_poly.type
_entity_poly.pdbx_seq_one_letter_code
_entity_poly.pdbx_strand_id
1 'polypeptide(L)'
;MFRLLPILLTCILIIPIILQYTLNLHVLQNNKITISIYGIYLFVYLLIQFVFAYFNNLGYYNIKKESRLNLNTGFSQNLDSLSKPLINLILVGYKEDPIYYKMCLESIKTSFSNILNLNKVFVIIDGNDPEDQYMIDDFLNTFTEKSLHINLTNHETSDELFIREHIYDINNNDIICVSQKHHGKRSAMFTGFQISLLEKNLYNKNIETVFCTDSDTTITPECLNIMFKQFENIHVGAVVGNLAIYNKYDSIISFLSSIRYWYAFNLERAYQSFTGSVLCVSGPIGMYRLSSLEKIIEAWKNQTFLGKKCTYGDDRHLSNKILSLKEHIIYTPLACAETETPTNIYRFYKQQVRWNKSSFREFFWNVFILHNHSLFMTVDIVYVLIYPCVVMSYLLYVLWAGTIFELGLYSCILFTLGIIKSLYGYFISKKSENLFYFLYTFIYICIVFPAKIWALVNINDNSWGTSTRKFLKNDISIDILIPIIWNIVLLSGFISNINRSIYNNNPFHDYILIIISSTTWVFFFLTLSIYIYIKRKNITENLHFDKTV
;
A
#
# COMPACT_ATOMS: atom_id res chain seq x y z
N MET A 1 -0.22 -26.05 22.56
CA MET A 1 -1.23 -26.73 21.73
C MET A 1 -2.15 -25.71 21.02
N PHE A 2 -2.80 -24.78 21.70
CA PHE A 2 -3.70 -23.77 21.07
C PHE A 2 -3.03 -22.80 20.07
N ARG A 3 -1.72 -22.54 20.19
CA ARG A 3 -0.98 -21.64 19.28
C ARG A 3 -0.73 -22.21 17.87
N LEU A 4 -0.78 -23.54 17.72
CA LEU A 4 -0.62 -24.23 16.44
C LEU A 4 -1.96 -24.49 15.73
N LEU A 5 -3.09 -24.33 16.43
CA LEU A 5 -4.41 -24.63 15.90
C LEU A 5 -4.77 -23.82 14.64
N PRO A 6 -4.53 -22.48 14.57
CA PRO A 6 -4.79 -21.72 13.35
C PRO A 6 -3.92 -22.17 12.17
N ILE A 7 -2.64 -22.50 12.43
CA ILE A 7 -1.72 -23.02 11.41
C ILE A 7 -2.21 -24.37 10.89
N LEU A 8 -2.58 -25.27 11.80
CA LEU A 8 -3.10 -26.59 11.46
C LEU A 8 -4.42 -26.51 10.68
N LEU A 9 -5.36 -25.66 11.11
CA LEU A 9 -6.61 -25.41 10.40
C LEU A 9 -6.37 -24.81 9.02
N THR A 10 -5.42 -23.90 8.90
CA THR A 10 -5.06 -23.32 7.61
C THR A 10 -4.43 -24.35 6.68
N CYS A 11 -3.53 -25.20 7.19
CA CYS A 11 -2.99 -26.33 6.42
C CYS A 11 -4.10 -27.32 6.02
N ILE A 12 -5.02 -27.65 6.92
CA ILE A 12 -6.16 -28.52 6.62
C ILE A 12 -7.08 -27.94 5.56
N LEU A 13 -7.30 -26.61 5.55
CA LEU A 13 -8.13 -25.95 4.53
C LEU A 13 -7.42 -25.83 3.16
N ILE A 14 -6.10 -25.76 3.15
CA ILE A 14 -5.30 -25.55 1.94
C ILE A 14 -4.86 -26.87 1.31
N ILE A 15 -4.54 -27.89 2.13
CA ILE A 15 -4.15 -29.23 1.65
C ILE A 15 -5.21 -29.80 0.69
N PRO A 16 -6.52 -29.77 0.95
CA PRO A 16 -7.52 -30.22 -0.01
C PRO A 16 -7.50 -29.43 -1.32
N ILE A 17 -7.24 -28.11 -1.26
CA ILE A 17 -7.16 -27.26 -2.47
C ILE A 17 -5.93 -27.61 -3.30
N ILE A 18 -4.77 -27.79 -2.65
CA ILE A 18 -3.53 -28.22 -3.32
C ILE A 18 -3.66 -29.67 -3.80
N LEU A 19 -4.20 -30.59 -3.00
CA LEU A 19 -4.40 -31.98 -3.39
C LEU A 19 -5.44 -32.10 -4.50
N GLN A 20 -6.54 -31.38 -4.41
CA GLN A 20 -7.54 -31.34 -5.48
C GLN A 20 -6.92 -30.81 -6.78
N TYR A 21 -6.04 -29.81 -6.70
CA TYR A 21 -5.32 -29.25 -7.83
C TYR A 21 -4.26 -30.22 -8.39
N THR A 22 -3.46 -30.86 -7.54
CA THR A 22 -2.42 -31.82 -7.95
C THR A 22 -3.00 -33.18 -8.36
N LEU A 23 -4.07 -33.65 -7.70
CA LEU A 23 -4.76 -34.89 -8.06
C LEU A 23 -5.66 -34.72 -9.29
N ASN A 24 -6.22 -33.53 -9.54
CA ASN A 24 -6.99 -33.25 -10.75
C ASN A 24 -6.14 -33.26 -12.02
N LEU A 25 -4.83 -33.10 -11.93
CA LEU A 25 -3.94 -33.40 -13.07
C LEU A 25 -4.00 -34.87 -13.51
N HIS A 26 -4.52 -35.80 -12.66
CA HIS A 26 -4.56 -37.22 -12.95
C HIS A 26 -5.93 -37.90 -12.80
N VAL A 27 -6.90 -37.37 -12.07
CA VAL A 27 -8.08 -38.14 -11.64
C VAL A 27 -9.43 -37.60 -12.14
N LEU A 28 -9.56 -36.33 -12.49
CA LEU A 28 -10.84 -35.76 -12.92
C LEU A 28 -10.83 -35.36 -14.40
N GLN A 29 -11.29 -36.26 -15.26
CA GLN A 29 -11.68 -35.97 -16.65
C GLN A 29 -12.85 -34.96 -16.74
N ASN A 30 -13.36 -34.42 -15.63
CA ASN A 30 -14.44 -33.45 -15.56
C ASN A 30 -13.94 -32.07 -15.08
N ASN A 31 -13.14 -31.41 -15.93
CA ASN A 31 -12.58 -30.08 -15.71
C ASN A 31 -13.64 -29.00 -15.36
N LYS A 32 -14.90 -29.17 -15.80
CA LYS A 32 -16.02 -28.25 -15.56
C LYS A 32 -16.37 -28.11 -14.08
N ILE A 33 -16.34 -29.20 -13.30
CA ILE A 33 -16.69 -29.19 -11.86
C ILE A 33 -15.61 -28.45 -11.08
N THR A 34 -14.35 -28.66 -11.40
CA THR A 34 -13.20 -28.02 -10.71
C THR A 34 -13.19 -26.50 -10.91
N ILE A 35 -13.45 -26.05 -12.14
CA ILE A 35 -13.55 -24.61 -12.45
C ILE A 35 -14.70 -23.98 -11.67
N SER A 36 -15.84 -24.68 -11.58
CA SER A 36 -17.02 -24.18 -10.87
C SER A 36 -16.75 -24.05 -9.35
N ILE A 37 -16.13 -25.04 -8.73
CA ILE A 37 -15.77 -25.02 -7.30
C ILE A 37 -14.78 -23.87 -7.01
N TYR A 38 -13.78 -23.70 -7.87
CA TYR A 38 -12.81 -22.60 -7.75
C TYR A 38 -13.50 -21.23 -7.86
N GLY A 39 -14.40 -21.06 -8.82
CA GLY A 39 -15.16 -19.82 -8.97
C GLY A 39 -16.03 -19.50 -7.76
N ILE A 40 -16.71 -20.53 -7.18
CA ILE A 40 -17.51 -20.39 -5.96
C ILE A 40 -16.62 -19.97 -4.79
N TYR A 41 -15.47 -20.60 -4.61
CA TYR A 41 -14.54 -20.26 -3.54
C TYR A 41 -14.08 -18.79 -3.64
N LEU A 42 -13.68 -18.34 -4.83
CA LEU A 42 -13.28 -16.95 -5.06
C LEU A 42 -14.44 -15.97 -4.77
N PHE A 43 -15.65 -16.34 -5.18
CA PHE A 43 -16.83 -15.52 -4.96
C PHE A 43 -17.17 -15.39 -3.48
N VAL A 44 -17.17 -16.50 -2.73
CA VAL A 44 -17.44 -16.50 -1.27
C VAL A 44 -16.39 -15.67 -0.53
N TYR A 45 -15.11 -15.84 -0.86
CA TYR A 45 -14.04 -15.04 -0.26
C TYR A 45 -14.23 -13.54 -0.54
N LEU A 46 -14.56 -13.18 -1.78
CA LEU A 46 -14.83 -11.80 -2.16
C LEU A 46 -16.06 -11.22 -1.42
N LEU A 47 -17.11 -12.03 -1.25
CA LEU A 47 -18.30 -11.62 -0.51
C LEU A 47 -17.99 -11.30 0.96
N ILE A 48 -17.17 -12.14 1.62
CA ILE A 48 -16.72 -11.89 3.00
C ILE A 48 -15.95 -10.57 3.08
N GLN A 49 -15.04 -10.30 2.15
CA GLN A 49 -14.31 -9.04 2.10
C GLN A 49 -15.26 -7.84 1.93
N PHE A 50 -16.26 -7.94 1.06
CA PHE A 50 -17.23 -6.86 0.85
C PHE A 50 -18.06 -6.57 2.10
N VAL A 51 -18.54 -7.60 2.77
CA VAL A 51 -19.35 -7.47 3.98
C VAL A 51 -18.55 -6.80 5.10
N PHE A 52 -17.36 -7.28 5.39
CA PHE A 52 -16.53 -6.74 6.47
C PHE A 52 -16.03 -5.32 6.16
N ALA A 53 -15.62 -5.05 4.92
CA ALA A 53 -15.25 -3.70 4.50
C ALA A 53 -16.44 -2.72 4.58
N TYR A 54 -17.62 -3.17 4.19
CA TYR A 54 -18.85 -2.35 4.30
C TYR A 54 -19.15 -1.98 5.75
N PHE A 55 -19.10 -2.94 6.68
CA PHE A 55 -19.36 -2.66 8.10
C PHE A 55 -18.30 -1.75 8.72
N ASN A 56 -17.01 -1.95 8.38
CA ASN A 56 -15.97 -1.02 8.82
C ASN A 56 -16.26 0.41 8.35
N ASN A 57 -16.54 0.59 7.07
CA ASN A 57 -16.79 1.91 6.49
C ASN A 57 -18.09 2.54 7.01
N LEU A 58 -19.15 1.75 7.21
CA LEU A 58 -20.42 2.21 7.74
C LEU A 58 -20.27 2.81 9.15
N GLY A 59 -19.47 2.19 10.01
CA GLY A 59 -19.15 2.70 11.35
C GLY A 59 -18.59 4.13 11.27
N TYR A 60 -17.64 4.38 10.42
CA TYR A 60 -17.03 5.71 10.24
C TYR A 60 -17.99 6.74 9.62
N TYR A 61 -18.84 6.35 8.67
CA TYR A 61 -19.83 7.27 8.10
C TYR A 61 -20.89 7.69 9.12
N ASN A 62 -21.27 6.81 10.03
CA ASN A 62 -22.19 7.14 11.12
C ASN A 62 -21.56 8.14 12.09
N ILE A 63 -20.31 7.93 12.51
CA ILE A 63 -19.55 8.87 13.35
C ILE A 63 -19.45 10.24 12.67
N LYS A 64 -19.19 10.31 11.37
CA LYS A 64 -19.15 11.59 10.63
C LYS A 64 -20.50 12.29 10.62
N LYS A 65 -21.59 11.56 10.52
CA LYS A 65 -22.94 12.13 10.57
C LYS A 65 -23.25 12.70 11.95
N GLU A 66 -22.93 11.99 13.02
CA GLU A 66 -23.11 12.43 14.40
C GLU A 66 -22.24 13.65 14.73
N SER A 67 -20.98 13.67 14.31
CA SER A 67 -20.09 14.82 14.54
C SER A 67 -20.56 16.08 13.81
N ARG A 68 -21.14 15.98 12.62
CA ARG A 68 -21.77 17.11 11.92
C ARG A 68 -23.02 17.64 12.66
N LEU A 69 -23.79 16.75 13.27
CA LEU A 69 -24.94 17.13 14.09
C LEU A 69 -24.49 17.83 15.37
N ASN A 70 -23.41 17.37 16.00
CA ASN A 70 -22.88 17.94 17.24
C ASN A 70 -22.12 19.26 17.03
N LEU A 71 -21.52 19.50 15.86
CA LEU A 71 -20.94 20.80 15.52
C LEU A 71 -22.00 21.93 15.44
N ASN A 72 -23.23 21.57 15.13
CA ASN A 72 -24.37 22.52 15.14
C ASN A 72 -24.95 22.78 16.55
N THR A 73 -24.51 22.02 17.56
CA THR A 73 -25.05 22.11 18.95
C THR A 73 -24.06 22.70 19.95
N GLY A 74 -22.97 23.30 19.53
CA GLY A 74 -22.12 24.16 20.37
C GLY A 74 -21.58 23.50 21.65
N PHE A 75 -21.24 22.22 21.67
CA PHE A 75 -20.64 21.57 22.83
C PHE A 75 -19.16 21.93 22.95
N SER A 76 -18.87 23.00 23.68
CA SER A 76 -17.53 23.26 24.21
C SER A 76 -17.27 22.32 25.38
N GLN A 77 -16.54 21.24 25.16
CA GLN A 77 -15.95 20.52 26.27
C GLN A 77 -14.81 21.36 26.83
N ASN A 78 -15.05 22.01 27.96
CA ASN A 78 -14.01 22.50 28.86
C ASN A 78 -13.27 21.30 29.46
N LEU A 79 -12.21 20.86 28.80
CA LEU A 79 -11.21 19.96 29.35
C LEU A 79 -10.04 20.83 29.87
N ASP A 80 -9.75 20.67 31.15
CA ASP A 80 -8.67 21.33 31.84
C ASP A 80 -7.36 21.29 31.04
N SER A 81 -6.69 22.42 30.94
CA SER A 81 -5.55 22.70 30.05
C SER A 81 -4.23 22.00 30.42
N LEU A 82 -4.21 21.05 31.35
CA LEU A 82 -2.97 20.53 31.92
C LEU A 82 -2.42 19.21 31.38
N SER A 83 -3.05 18.54 30.41
CA SER A 83 -2.47 17.32 29.84
C SER A 83 -3.10 16.86 28.51
N LYS A 84 -3.35 17.77 27.58
CA LYS A 84 -3.82 17.29 26.26
C LYS A 84 -2.75 16.44 25.60
N PRO A 85 -3.09 15.23 25.14
CA PRO A 85 -2.12 14.38 24.46
C PRO A 85 -1.69 15.01 23.13
N LEU A 86 -0.39 14.91 22.84
CA LEU A 86 0.29 15.58 21.74
C LEU A 86 0.64 14.62 20.60
N ILE A 87 0.78 15.18 19.41
CA ILE A 87 1.19 14.49 18.19
C ILE A 87 2.54 15.05 17.75
N ASN A 88 3.49 14.18 17.41
CA ASN A 88 4.67 14.56 16.62
C ASN A 88 4.48 14.11 15.18
N LEU A 89 4.88 14.94 14.21
CA LEU A 89 4.86 14.61 12.79
C LEU A 89 6.29 14.36 12.29
N ILE A 90 6.48 13.24 11.60
CA ILE A 90 7.75 12.87 10.97
C ILE A 90 7.54 12.77 9.45
N LEU A 91 8.25 13.61 8.72
CA LEU A 91 8.42 13.55 7.27
C LEU A 91 9.77 12.92 6.96
N VAL A 92 9.81 11.92 6.08
CA VAL A 92 11.07 11.29 5.64
C VAL A 92 11.24 11.47 4.15
N GLY A 93 12.38 12.05 3.74
CA GLY A 93 12.70 12.32 2.34
C GLY A 93 14.14 11.95 1.96
N TYR A 94 14.32 11.59 0.67
CA TYR A 94 15.63 11.37 0.05
C TYR A 94 15.57 11.62 -1.45
N LYS A 95 16.28 12.62 -1.96
CA LYS A 95 16.40 12.98 -3.40
C LYS A 95 15.04 13.04 -4.11
N GLU A 96 14.04 13.66 -3.45
CA GLU A 96 12.67 13.73 -3.95
C GLU A 96 12.55 14.74 -5.11
N ASP A 97 11.49 14.63 -5.93
CA ASP A 97 11.19 15.65 -6.93
C ASP A 97 10.87 16.97 -6.22
N PRO A 98 11.56 18.09 -6.55
CA PRO A 98 11.38 19.37 -5.85
C PRO A 98 9.93 19.88 -5.87
N ILE A 99 9.16 19.59 -6.93
CA ILE A 99 7.76 20.04 -7.04
C ILE A 99 6.91 19.34 -5.97
N TYR A 100 7.02 18.01 -5.89
CA TYR A 100 6.23 17.22 -4.95
C TYR A 100 6.67 17.44 -3.51
N TYR A 101 7.97 17.61 -3.30
CA TYR A 101 8.51 17.91 -1.98
C TYR A 101 7.99 19.25 -1.46
N LYS A 102 7.97 20.31 -2.28
CA LYS A 102 7.40 21.61 -1.91
C LYS A 102 5.90 21.51 -1.61
N MET A 103 5.13 20.80 -2.42
CA MET A 103 3.71 20.56 -2.15
C MET A 103 3.50 19.88 -0.80
N CYS A 104 4.34 18.89 -0.47
CA CYS A 104 4.30 18.21 0.82
C CYS A 104 4.59 19.20 1.97
N LEU A 105 5.68 19.98 1.91
CA LEU A 105 6.07 20.95 2.94
C LEU A 105 4.96 21.98 3.17
N GLU A 106 4.36 22.54 2.12
CA GLU A 106 3.25 23.50 2.22
C GLU A 106 2.01 22.87 2.88
N SER A 107 1.70 21.61 2.58
CA SER A 107 0.59 20.90 3.23
C SER A 107 0.84 20.70 4.73
N ILE A 108 2.09 20.44 5.11
CA ILE A 108 2.50 20.29 6.52
C ILE A 108 2.43 21.66 7.22
N LYS A 109 2.91 22.74 6.59
CA LYS A 109 2.83 24.09 7.11
C LYS A 109 1.38 24.49 7.42
N THR A 110 0.48 24.23 6.47
CA THR A 110 -0.96 24.47 6.65
C THR A 110 -1.52 23.62 7.79
N SER A 111 -1.11 22.36 7.91
CA SER A 111 -1.55 21.47 8.99
C SER A 111 -1.04 21.93 10.35
N PHE A 112 0.22 22.35 10.44
CA PHE A 112 0.82 22.84 11.68
C PHE A 112 0.07 24.06 12.22
N SER A 113 -0.30 25.00 11.36
CA SER A 113 -1.02 26.22 11.76
C SER A 113 -2.46 25.96 12.24
N ASN A 114 -3.05 24.80 11.90
CA ASN A 114 -4.47 24.53 12.12
C ASN A 114 -4.76 23.42 13.15
N ILE A 115 -3.74 22.76 13.70
CA ILE A 115 -3.91 21.65 14.64
C ILE A 115 -3.35 22.00 16.02
N LEU A 116 -4.23 22.11 17.00
CA LEU A 116 -3.86 22.49 18.37
C LEU A 116 -3.02 21.45 19.12
N ASN A 117 -3.13 20.18 18.75
CA ASN A 117 -2.43 19.08 19.42
C ASN A 117 -1.12 18.68 18.72
N LEU A 118 -0.75 19.33 17.61
CA LEU A 118 0.52 19.08 16.94
C LEU A 118 1.63 19.77 17.73
N ASN A 119 2.52 18.97 18.30
CA ASN A 119 3.64 19.45 19.15
C ASN A 119 4.80 19.90 18.28
N LYS A 120 5.31 19.00 17.41
CA LYS A 120 6.47 19.27 16.56
C LYS A 120 6.38 18.59 15.21
N VAL A 121 7.13 19.18 14.25
CA VAL A 121 7.37 18.62 12.93
C VAL A 121 8.84 18.29 12.78
N PHE A 122 9.15 17.03 12.47
CA PHE A 122 10.50 16.57 12.16
C PHE A 122 10.58 16.21 10.69
N VAL A 123 11.40 16.92 9.94
CA VAL A 123 11.72 16.63 8.54
C VAL A 123 13.08 15.95 8.52
N ILE A 124 13.09 14.64 8.26
CA ILE A 124 14.32 13.84 8.25
C ILE A 124 14.77 13.61 6.81
N ILE A 125 15.87 14.21 6.41
CA ILE A 125 16.48 14.05 5.10
C ILE A 125 17.54 12.96 5.20
N ASP A 126 17.31 11.84 4.53
CA ASP A 126 18.19 10.67 4.52
C ASP A 126 19.31 10.81 3.47
N GLY A 127 20.04 11.91 3.53
CA GLY A 127 21.15 12.27 2.67
C GLY A 127 21.76 13.58 3.13
N ASN A 128 23.06 13.72 2.97
CA ASN A 128 23.79 14.92 3.32
C ASN A 128 24.88 15.25 2.27
N ASP A 129 24.75 14.66 1.09
CA ASP A 129 25.59 15.00 -0.05
C ASP A 129 25.23 16.41 -0.60
N PRO A 130 26.14 17.07 -1.33
CA PRO A 130 25.82 18.36 -1.97
C PRO A 130 24.58 18.32 -2.86
N GLU A 131 24.27 17.15 -3.44
CA GLU A 131 23.08 16.93 -4.24
C GLU A 131 21.76 16.95 -3.43
N ASP A 132 21.83 16.78 -2.12
CA ASP A 132 20.68 16.75 -1.22
C ASP A 132 20.36 18.15 -0.65
N GLN A 133 21.27 19.13 -0.85
CA GLN A 133 21.17 20.48 -0.26
C GLN A 133 19.86 21.20 -0.65
N TYR A 134 19.35 20.98 -1.86
CA TYR A 134 18.09 21.60 -2.29
C TYR A 134 16.89 21.26 -1.38
N MET A 135 16.87 20.07 -0.77
CA MET A 135 15.81 19.68 0.17
C MET A 135 15.88 20.49 1.46
N ILE A 136 17.09 20.78 1.92
CA ILE A 136 17.32 21.63 3.09
C ILE A 136 16.92 23.06 2.77
N ASP A 137 17.34 23.57 1.61
CA ASP A 137 17.02 24.94 1.16
C ASP A 137 15.50 25.13 0.97
N ASP A 138 14.81 24.15 0.36
CA ASP A 138 13.35 24.19 0.21
C ASP A 138 12.64 24.15 1.56
N PHE A 139 13.17 23.37 2.54
CA PHE A 139 12.66 23.38 3.90
C PHE A 139 12.82 24.77 4.57
N LEU A 140 14.02 25.35 4.54
CA LEU A 140 14.29 26.66 5.14
C LEU A 140 13.49 27.79 4.47
N ASN A 141 13.28 27.70 3.16
CA ASN A 141 12.45 28.67 2.42
C ASN A 141 10.96 28.54 2.77
N THR A 142 10.48 27.33 3.07
CA THR A 142 9.08 27.10 3.43
C THR A 142 8.80 27.51 4.88
N PHE A 143 9.69 27.21 5.81
CA PHE A 143 9.54 27.46 7.24
C PHE A 143 10.54 28.53 7.70
N THR A 144 10.17 29.80 7.54
CA THR A 144 11.06 30.94 7.84
C THR A 144 11.12 31.30 9.33
N GLU A 145 10.11 30.90 10.11
CA GLU A 145 10.02 31.20 11.54
C GLU A 145 10.13 29.92 12.39
N LYS A 146 10.90 29.96 13.49
CA LYS A 146 11.07 28.87 14.45
C LYS A 146 11.48 27.52 13.83
N SER A 147 12.26 27.56 12.77
CA SER A 147 12.83 26.36 12.17
C SER A 147 14.30 26.20 12.54
N LEU A 148 14.70 24.95 12.78
CA LEU A 148 16.06 24.56 13.12
C LEU A 148 16.55 23.49 12.11
N HIS A 149 17.78 23.64 11.63
CA HIS A 149 18.46 22.59 10.87
C HIS A 149 19.60 21.99 11.68
N ILE A 150 19.58 20.66 11.83
CA ILE A 150 20.60 19.88 12.51
C ILE A 150 21.25 18.93 11.50
N ASN A 151 22.57 18.95 11.44
CA ASN A 151 23.32 18.10 10.52
C ASN A 151 24.03 16.97 11.28
N LEU A 152 23.60 15.72 11.04
CA LEU A 152 24.15 14.51 11.65
C LEU A 152 25.24 13.86 10.79
N THR A 153 26.12 14.64 10.12
CA THR A 153 27.09 14.12 9.14
C THR A 153 28.14 13.20 9.70
N ASN A 154 28.55 13.38 10.94
CA ASN A 154 29.72 12.72 11.51
C ASN A 154 29.40 11.49 12.39
N HIS A 155 28.13 11.18 12.58
CA HIS A 155 27.69 10.12 13.47
C HIS A 155 26.84 9.09 12.72
N GLU A 156 26.92 7.83 13.15
CA GLU A 156 25.94 6.84 12.72
C GLU A 156 24.56 7.28 13.22
N THR A 157 23.56 7.16 12.36
CA THR A 157 22.18 7.67 12.48
C THR A 157 21.39 7.21 13.72
N SER A 158 22.03 6.61 14.69
CA SER A 158 21.43 6.04 15.89
C SER A 158 22.16 6.42 17.15
N ASP A 159 23.07 7.38 17.06
CA ASP A 159 23.78 7.80 18.26
C ASP A 159 22.86 8.64 19.16
N GLU A 160 22.25 7.96 20.11
CA GLU A 160 21.41 8.58 21.14
C GLU A 160 22.15 9.72 21.86
N LEU A 161 23.46 9.60 21.99
CA LEU A 161 24.30 10.62 22.62
C LEU A 161 24.26 11.92 21.81
N PHE A 162 24.40 11.84 20.50
CA PHE A 162 24.37 13.04 19.65
C PHE A 162 22.99 13.70 19.62
N ILE A 163 21.91 12.91 19.59
CA ILE A 163 20.55 13.45 19.69
C ILE A 163 20.37 14.16 21.03
N ARG A 164 20.93 13.60 22.11
CA ARG A 164 20.89 14.21 23.45
C ARG A 164 21.62 15.56 23.52
N GLU A 165 22.72 15.73 22.78
CA GLU A 165 23.44 17.01 22.69
C GLU A 165 22.57 18.13 22.09
N HIS A 166 21.72 17.79 21.10
CA HIS A 166 20.86 18.75 20.43
C HIS A 166 19.43 18.83 20.99
N ILE A 167 19.11 18.03 22.03
CA ILE A 167 17.74 17.90 22.52
C ILE A 167 17.20 19.23 23.11
N TYR A 168 18.07 20.08 23.63
CA TYR A 168 17.67 21.39 24.12
C TYR A 168 17.22 22.30 22.98
N ASP A 169 17.97 22.36 21.88
CA ASP A 169 17.63 23.14 20.70
C ASP A 169 16.38 22.58 20.04
N ILE A 170 16.25 21.26 19.97
CA ILE A 170 15.06 20.57 19.50
C ILE A 170 13.84 20.95 20.34
N ASN A 171 13.99 21.02 21.68
CA ASN A 171 12.86 21.35 22.55
C ASN A 171 12.37 22.79 22.34
N ASN A 172 13.29 23.72 22.03
CA ASN A 172 12.97 25.14 21.85
C ASN A 172 12.43 25.54 20.46
N ASN A 173 12.48 24.62 19.51
CA ASN A 173 11.99 24.85 18.16
C ASN A 173 10.79 23.94 17.86
N ASP A 174 9.86 24.43 17.04
CA ASP A 174 8.63 23.70 16.70
C ASP A 174 8.80 22.85 15.44
N ILE A 175 9.66 23.27 14.51
CA ILE A 175 9.86 22.66 13.21
C ILE A 175 11.36 22.41 13.02
N ILE A 176 11.75 21.15 12.90
CA ILE A 176 13.14 20.72 12.89
C ILE A 176 13.44 19.91 11.63
N CYS A 177 14.43 20.33 10.87
CA CYS A 177 15.04 19.55 9.80
C CYS A 177 16.28 18.83 10.34
N VAL A 178 16.36 17.54 10.12
CA VAL A 178 17.53 16.73 10.45
C VAL A 178 18.06 16.11 9.16
N SER A 179 19.27 16.47 8.77
CA SER A 179 19.97 15.81 7.67
C SER A 179 20.97 14.78 8.21
N GLN A 180 20.91 13.57 7.66
CA GLN A 180 21.75 12.45 8.10
C GLN A 180 22.42 11.76 6.91
N LYS A 181 23.48 11.00 7.16
CA LYS A 181 24.09 10.15 6.15
C LYS A 181 23.07 9.13 5.62
N HIS A 182 23.08 8.88 4.31
CA HIS A 182 22.12 7.96 3.70
C HIS A 182 22.27 6.51 4.20
N HIS A 183 21.25 6.04 4.92
CA HIS A 183 21.14 4.67 5.43
C HIS A 183 19.79 4.02 5.12
N GLY A 184 18.94 4.70 4.35
CA GLY A 184 17.62 4.24 3.93
C GLY A 184 16.47 4.71 4.84
N LYS A 185 15.26 4.66 4.30
CA LYS A 185 14.03 5.18 4.92
C LYS A 185 13.83 4.71 6.38
N ARG A 186 14.10 3.43 6.65
CA ARG A 186 13.96 2.87 8.00
C ARG A 186 14.86 3.58 9.03
N SER A 187 16.08 3.91 8.62
CA SER A 187 17.01 4.65 9.50
C SER A 187 16.50 6.06 9.76
N ALA A 188 15.99 6.75 8.75
CA ALA A 188 15.45 8.08 8.91
C ALA A 188 14.18 8.09 9.77
N MET A 189 13.26 7.15 9.59
CA MET A 189 12.11 6.97 10.48
C MET A 189 12.55 6.70 11.92
N PHE A 190 13.57 5.85 12.10
CA PHE A 190 14.11 5.53 13.42
C PHE A 190 14.64 6.78 14.14
N THR A 191 15.39 7.64 13.43
CA THR A 191 15.86 8.92 13.97
C THR A 191 14.70 9.78 14.47
N GLY A 192 13.63 9.94 13.69
CA GLY A 192 12.45 10.69 14.10
C GLY A 192 11.73 10.08 15.31
N PHE A 193 11.62 8.76 15.39
CA PHE A 193 11.04 8.06 16.53
C PHE A 193 11.89 8.24 17.80
N GLN A 194 13.22 8.11 17.68
CA GLN A 194 14.15 8.32 18.80
C GLN A 194 14.04 9.74 19.35
N ILE A 195 14.04 10.75 18.52
CA ILE A 195 13.87 12.15 18.93
C ILE A 195 12.56 12.31 19.72
N SER A 196 11.47 11.75 19.19
CA SER A 196 10.15 11.84 19.84
C SER A 196 10.12 11.14 21.21
N LEU A 197 10.80 9.99 21.34
CA LEU A 197 10.93 9.27 22.62
C LEU A 197 11.79 10.03 23.63
N LEU A 198 12.92 10.58 23.19
CA LEU A 198 13.79 11.37 24.05
C LEU A 198 13.10 12.65 24.52
N GLU A 199 12.38 13.35 23.65
CA GLU A 199 11.60 14.53 24.01
C GLU A 199 10.54 14.19 25.06
N LYS A 200 9.79 13.10 24.87
CA LYS A 200 8.82 12.61 25.85
C LYS A 200 9.45 12.34 27.19
N ASN A 201 10.58 11.59 27.22
CA ASN A 201 11.17 11.09 28.45
C ASN A 201 11.96 12.18 29.22
N LEU A 202 12.68 13.07 28.54
CA LEU A 202 13.51 14.10 29.17
C LEU A 202 12.69 15.33 29.60
N TYR A 203 11.67 15.70 28.84
CA TYR A 203 10.85 16.88 29.15
C TYR A 203 9.47 16.54 29.71
N ASN A 204 9.21 15.25 29.98
CA ASN A 204 7.94 14.75 30.51
C ASN A 204 6.71 15.24 29.71
N LYS A 205 6.86 15.36 28.39
CA LYS A 205 5.77 15.78 27.51
C LYS A 205 4.79 14.62 27.27
N ASN A 206 3.51 14.93 27.25
CA ASN A 206 2.47 13.94 26.98
C ASN A 206 2.33 13.67 25.47
N ILE A 207 3.43 13.22 24.81
CA ILE A 207 3.42 12.84 23.40
C ILE A 207 2.81 11.44 23.31
N GLU A 208 1.58 11.36 22.79
CA GLU A 208 0.85 10.09 22.68
C GLU A 208 1.15 9.38 21.37
N THR A 209 1.22 10.12 20.26
CA THR A 209 1.32 9.53 18.92
C THR A 209 2.34 10.22 18.04
N VAL A 210 2.82 9.45 17.07
CA VAL A 210 3.69 9.95 15.99
C VAL A 210 3.03 9.65 14.66
N PHE A 211 2.82 10.70 13.85
CA PHE A 211 2.37 10.59 12.48
C PHE A 211 3.56 10.55 11.53
N CYS A 212 3.59 9.59 10.60
CA CYS A 212 4.64 9.46 9.59
C CYS A 212 4.05 9.67 8.20
N THR A 213 4.79 10.40 7.35
CA THR A 213 4.44 10.64 5.96
C THR A 213 5.68 10.59 5.06
N ASP A 214 5.46 10.36 3.77
CA ASP A 214 6.49 10.39 2.73
C ASP A 214 6.62 11.81 2.14
N SER A 215 7.79 12.13 1.59
CA SER A 215 8.12 13.45 1.07
C SER A 215 7.40 13.85 -0.24
N ASP A 216 6.67 12.92 -0.82
CA ASP A 216 5.82 13.11 -2.01
C ASP A 216 4.31 13.14 -1.69
N THR A 217 3.97 13.23 -0.42
CA THR A 217 2.58 13.08 0.05
C THR A 217 2.05 14.36 0.66
N THR A 218 0.86 14.77 0.25
CA THR A 218 0.14 15.93 0.82
C THR A 218 -0.92 15.45 1.81
N ILE A 219 -1.05 16.18 2.92
CA ILE A 219 -1.98 15.88 4.01
C ILE A 219 -2.88 17.08 4.30
N THR A 220 -4.02 16.84 4.96
CA THR A 220 -4.89 17.90 5.46
C THR A 220 -4.94 17.90 6.99
N PRO A 221 -5.24 19.04 7.64
CA PRO A 221 -5.40 19.10 9.09
C PRO A 221 -6.44 18.11 9.61
N GLU A 222 -7.54 17.94 8.89
CA GLU A 222 -8.61 17.00 9.26
C GLU A 222 -8.11 15.56 9.28
N CYS A 223 -7.17 15.20 8.40
CA CYS A 223 -6.57 13.87 8.34
C CYS A 223 -5.92 13.50 9.67
N LEU A 224 -5.07 14.38 10.23
CA LEU A 224 -4.37 14.14 11.49
C LEU A 224 -5.36 14.02 12.67
N ASN A 225 -6.32 14.94 12.76
CA ASN A 225 -7.32 14.93 13.83
C ASN A 225 -8.20 13.66 13.81
N ILE A 226 -8.61 13.22 12.60
CA ILE A 226 -9.43 12.00 12.44
C ILE A 226 -8.64 10.75 12.88
N MET A 227 -7.36 10.66 12.49
CA MET A 227 -6.51 9.54 12.87
C MET A 227 -6.22 9.56 14.37
N PHE A 228 -5.91 10.71 14.93
CA PHE A 228 -5.61 10.87 16.34
C PHE A 228 -6.76 10.44 17.25
N LYS A 229 -7.98 10.79 16.90
CA LYS A 229 -9.19 10.38 17.63
C LYS A 229 -9.33 8.87 17.80
N GLN A 230 -8.75 8.06 16.90
CA GLN A 230 -8.84 6.61 17.00
C GLN A 230 -8.02 6.04 18.19
N PHE A 231 -7.06 6.81 18.71
CA PHE A 231 -6.24 6.41 19.86
C PHE A 231 -6.93 6.60 21.22
N GLU A 232 -8.15 7.17 21.25
CA GLU A 232 -9.01 7.10 22.44
C GLU A 232 -9.24 5.64 22.87
N ASN A 233 -9.20 4.70 21.93
CA ASN A 233 -9.16 3.29 22.24
C ASN A 233 -7.71 2.86 22.58
N ILE A 234 -7.48 2.49 23.82
CA ILE A 234 -6.16 2.09 24.35
C ILE A 234 -5.56 0.86 23.69
N HIS A 235 -6.38 0.03 23.05
CA HIS A 235 -5.94 -1.16 22.33
C HIS A 235 -5.43 -0.86 20.91
N VAL A 236 -5.60 0.37 20.42
CA VAL A 236 -5.12 0.77 19.10
C VAL A 236 -3.66 1.19 19.18
N GLY A 237 -2.79 0.42 18.55
CA GLY A 237 -1.35 0.69 18.45
C GLY A 237 -0.97 1.48 17.20
N ALA A 238 -1.73 1.36 16.13
CA ALA A 238 -1.52 2.15 14.92
C ALA A 238 -2.81 2.37 14.12
N VAL A 239 -2.81 3.45 13.35
CA VAL A 239 -3.92 3.84 12.47
C VAL A 239 -3.36 4.12 11.07
N VAL A 240 -4.03 3.63 10.03
CA VAL A 240 -3.76 3.97 8.64
C VAL A 240 -4.95 4.74 8.05
N GLY A 241 -4.67 5.82 7.36
CA GLY A 241 -5.68 6.57 6.62
C GLY A 241 -5.87 6.05 5.20
N ASN A 242 -6.73 6.73 4.44
CA ASN A 242 -6.99 6.49 3.03
C ASN A 242 -5.98 7.25 2.15
N LEU A 243 -5.65 6.70 1.00
CA LEU A 243 -4.66 7.27 0.09
C LEU A 243 -5.28 7.46 -1.30
N ALA A 244 -5.25 8.68 -1.81
CA ALA A 244 -5.62 9.03 -3.16
C ALA A 244 -4.37 9.27 -4.02
N ILE A 245 -4.53 9.21 -5.35
CA ILE A 245 -3.44 9.43 -6.31
C ILE A 245 -3.76 10.70 -7.11
N TYR A 246 -2.89 11.73 -7.02
CA TYR A 246 -3.12 12.98 -7.71
C TYR A 246 -2.73 12.93 -9.20
N ASN A 247 -1.69 12.18 -9.58
CA ASN A 247 -1.24 12.04 -10.98
C ASN A 247 -1.94 10.91 -11.77
N LYS A 248 -3.15 10.54 -11.36
CA LYS A 248 -3.88 9.37 -11.90
C LYS A 248 -4.18 9.43 -13.40
N TYR A 249 -4.27 10.61 -13.99
CA TYR A 249 -4.57 10.77 -15.42
C TYR A 249 -3.35 10.93 -16.32
N ASP A 250 -2.14 10.80 -15.80
CA ASP A 250 -0.92 10.99 -16.59
C ASP A 250 -0.62 9.81 -17.52
N SER A 251 -1.09 8.62 -17.17
CA SER A 251 -0.96 7.42 -18.01
C SER A 251 -2.04 6.37 -17.67
N ILE A 252 -2.18 5.35 -18.54
CA ILE A 252 -3.04 4.18 -18.26
C ILE A 252 -2.56 3.45 -17.00
N ILE A 253 -1.25 3.36 -16.81
CA ILE A 253 -0.64 2.69 -15.63
C ILE A 253 -0.99 3.45 -14.35
N SER A 254 -0.80 4.76 -14.32
CA SER A 254 -1.16 5.57 -13.15
C SER A 254 -2.67 5.55 -12.87
N PHE A 255 -3.50 5.54 -13.91
CA PHE A 255 -4.95 5.44 -13.78
C PHE A 255 -5.39 4.11 -13.16
N LEU A 256 -4.97 2.99 -13.72
CA LEU A 256 -5.31 1.65 -13.20
C LEU A 256 -4.67 1.40 -11.83
N SER A 257 -3.48 1.94 -11.59
CA SER A 257 -2.84 1.94 -10.28
C SER A 257 -3.68 2.72 -9.26
N SER A 258 -4.19 3.91 -9.59
CA SER A 258 -5.04 4.70 -8.69
C SER A 258 -6.31 3.96 -8.28
N ILE A 259 -6.95 3.26 -9.21
CA ILE A 259 -8.09 2.39 -8.92
C ILE A 259 -7.65 1.25 -7.99
N ARG A 260 -6.52 0.60 -8.27
CA ARG A 260 -5.98 -0.45 -7.39
C ARG A 260 -5.68 0.05 -5.97
N TYR A 261 -5.17 1.27 -5.82
CA TYR A 261 -4.99 1.91 -4.51
C TYR A 261 -6.34 2.07 -3.80
N TRP A 262 -7.37 2.54 -4.49
CA TRP A 262 -8.70 2.64 -3.91
C TRP A 262 -9.18 1.30 -3.32
N TYR A 263 -9.03 0.20 -4.06
CA TYR A 263 -9.40 -1.14 -3.57
C TYR A 263 -8.49 -1.63 -2.44
N ALA A 264 -7.20 -1.33 -2.50
CA ALA A 264 -6.27 -1.69 -1.44
C ALA A 264 -6.64 -1.05 -0.10
N PHE A 265 -7.18 0.17 -0.10
CA PHE A 265 -7.56 0.87 1.10
C PHE A 265 -9.03 0.62 1.49
N ASN A 266 -9.97 0.86 0.58
CA ASN A 266 -11.39 0.85 0.89
C ASN A 266 -12.05 -0.55 0.87
N LEU A 267 -11.33 -1.56 0.38
CA LEU A 267 -11.75 -2.96 0.47
C LEU A 267 -10.80 -3.77 1.35
N GLU A 268 -9.52 -3.90 0.97
CA GLU A 268 -8.62 -4.83 1.65
C GLU A 268 -8.27 -4.36 3.08
N ARG A 269 -7.82 -3.10 3.28
CA ARG A 269 -7.54 -2.57 4.61
C ARG A 269 -8.80 -2.38 5.44
N ALA A 270 -9.91 -1.98 4.82
CA ALA A 270 -11.20 -1.88 5.50
C ALA A 270 -11.66 -3.23 6.05
N TYR A 271 -11.55 -4.31 5.25
CA TYR A 271 -11.83 -5.67 5.68
C TYR A 271 -10.91 -6.10 6.84
N GLN A 272 -9.59 -5.87 6.72
CA GLN A 272 -8.61 -6.19 7.75
C GLN A 272 -8.84 -5.38 9.03
N SER A 273 -9.22 -4.11 8.91
CA SER A 273 -9.53 -3.23 10.03
C SER A 273 -10.72 -3.73 10.85
N PHE A 274 -11.74 -4.29 10.20
CA PHE A 274 -12.89 -4.86 10.91
C PHE A 274 -12.49 -5.95 11.92
N THR A 275 -11.39 -6.63 11.66
CA THR A 275 -10.79 -7.64 12.57
C THR A 275 -9.67 -7.06 13.45
N GLY A 276 -9.39 -5.76 13.39
CA GLY A 276 -8.33 -5.11 14.15
C GLY A 276 -6.91 -5.44 13.68
N SER A 277 -6.74 -6.02 12.49
CA SER A 277 -5.47 -6.61 12.05
C SER A 277 -5.02 -6.13 10.67
N VAL A 278 -4.92 -4.82 10.46
CA VAL A 278 -4.37 -4.28 9.20
C VAL A 278 -2.89 -4.65 9.09
N LEU A 279 -2.53 -5.41 8.04
CA LEU A 279 -1.19 -5.97 7.88
C LEU A 279 -0.13 -4.97 7.37
N CYS A 280 -0.53 -3.77 6.99
CA CYS A 280 0.38 -2.76 6.48
C CYS A 280 -0.17 -1.35 6.70
N VAL A 281 0.42 -0.63 7.63
CA VAL A 281 0.26 0.82 7.78
C VAL A 281 1.14 1.46 6.72
N SER A 282 0.52 2.02 5.68
CA SER A 282 1.27 2.58 4.54
C SER A 282 2.12 3.77 4.94
N GLY A 283 3.36 3.82 4.45
CA GLY A 283 4.32 4.89 4.72
C GLY A 283 3.79 6.32 4.51
N PRO A 284 3.03 6.60 3.43
CA PRO A 284 2.49 7.94 3.19
C PRO A 284 1.49 8.45 4.23
N ILE A 285 0.80 7.56 4.96
CA ILE A 285 -0.26 7.95 5.89
C ILE A 285 -0.38 6.94 7.03
N GLY A 286 0.50 7.04 8.01
CA GLY A 286 0.54 6.18 9.17
C GLY A 286 0.67 6.95 10.47
N MET A 287 -0.13 6.60 11.50
CA MET A 287 0.01 7.15 12.84
C MET A 287 0.20 6.00 13.83
N TYR A 288 1.12 6.16 14.75
CA TYR A 288 1.56 5.13 15.68
C TYR A 288 1.51 5.62 17.12
N ARG A 289 1.08 4.76 18.04
CA ARG A 289 1.18 5.04 19.48
C ARG A 289 2.63 5.00 19.92
N LEU A 290 3.11 6.08 20.55
CA LEU A 290 4.52 6.22 20.91
C LEU A 290 4.95 5.18 21.95
N SER A 291 4.08 4.82 22.91
CA SER A 291 4.36 3.77 23.90
C SER A 291 4.45 2.36 23.32
N SER A 292 3.82 2.11 22.17
CA SER A 292 3.96 0.86 21.42
C SER A 292 5.28 0.83 20.66
N LEU A 293 5.65 1.96 20.04
CA LEU A 293 6.94 2.11 19.37
C LEU A 293 8.10 1.89 20.33
N GLU A 294 8.07 2.46 21.53
CA GLU A 294 9.10 2.32 22.56
C GLU A 294 9.47 0.85 22.83
N LYS A 295 8.50 -0.06 22.78
CA LYS A 295 8.70 -1.50 23.03
C LYS A 295 9.35 -2.26 21.87
N ILE A 296 9.22 -1.76 20.64
CA ILE A 296 9.54 -2.54 19.44
C ILE A 296 10.58 -1.91 18.52
N ILE A 297 10.89 -0.63 18.71
CA ILE A 297 11.65 0.18 17.76
C ILE A 297 13.05 -0.40 17.48
N GLU A 298 13.76 -0.88 18.49
CA GLU A 298 15.08 -1.49 18.31
C GLU A 298 15.02 -2.81 17.53
N ALA A 299 14.06 -3.66 17.85
CA ALA A 299 13.86 -4.91 17.13
C ALA A 299 13.40 -4.68 15.68
N TRP A 300 12.62 -3.62 15.44
CA TRP A 300 12.19 -3.22 14.11
C TRP A 300 13.35 -2.67 13.26
N LYS A 301 14.18 -1.79 13.83
CA LYS A 301 15.37 -1.23 13.16
C LYS A 301 16.32 -2.32 12.70
N ASN A 302 16.55 -3.31 13.57
CA ASN A 302 17.52 -4.37 13.35
C ASN A 302 16.96 -5.61 12.64
N GLN A 303 15.88 -5.43 11.86
CA GLN A 303 15.33 -6.53 11.07
C GLN A 303 16.37 -7.13 10.14
N THR A 304 16.52 -8.45 10.23
CA THR A 304 17.32 -9.26 9.31
C THR A 304 16.46 -10.32 8.64
N PHE A 305 16.82 -10.70 7.43
CA PHE A 305 16.23 -11.83 6.71
C PHE A 305 17.32 -12.65 6.04
N LEU A 306 17.37 -13.96 6.33
CA LEU A 306 18.42 -14.86 5.87
C LEU A 306 19.84 -14.29 6.09
N GLY A 307 20.09 -13.72 7.27
CA GLY A 307 21.39 -13.18 7.68
C GLY A 307 21.75 -11.80 7.10
N LYS A 308 20.90 -11.18 6.28
CA LYS A 308 21.12 -9.83 5.73
C LYS A 308 20.17 -8.82 6.36
N LYS A 309 20.66 -7.60 6.63
CA LYS A 309 19.84 -6.48 7.12
C LYS A 309 18.83 -6.05 6.06
N CYS A 310 17.57 -5.84 6.44
CA CYS A 310 16.52 -5.39 5.53
C CYS A 310 16.51 -3.86 5.41
N THR A 311 16.58 -3.33 4.19
CA THR A 311 16.62 -1.89 3.91
C THR A 311 15.28 -1.30 3.51
N TYR A 312 14.28 -2.13 3.15
CA TYR A 312 12.92 -1.73 2.78
C TYR A 312 11.88 -2.68 3.40
N GLY A 313 10.61 -2.32 3.31
CA GLY A 313 9.50 -3.02 3.96
C GLY A 313 9.32 -2.63 5.42
N ASP A 314 9.75 -1.43 5.74
CA ASP A 314 9.68 -0.78 7.03
C ASP A 314 8.25 -0.72 7.55
N ASP A 315 7.29 -0.33 6.70
CA ASP A 315 5.87 -0.20 6.98
C ASP A 315 5.21 -1.54 7.37
N ARG A 316 5.44 -2.61 6.62
CA ARG A 316 4.89 -3.94 6.92
C ARG A 316 5.50 -4.53 8.19
N HIS A 317 6.82 -4.40 8.33
CA HIS A 317 7.51 -4.95 9.51
C HIS A 317 7.09 -4.23 10.79
N LEU A 318 6.93 -2.89 10.72
CA LEU A 318 6.44 -2.11 11.86
C LEU A 318 5.01 -2.54 12.24
N SER A 319 4.14 -2.73 11.24
CA SER A 319 2.79 -3.25 11.47
C SER A 319 2.82 -4.62 12.15
N ASN A 320 3.62 -5.56 11.66
CA ASN A 320 3.74 -6.89 12.27
C ASN A 320 4.28 -6.83 13.71
N LYS A 321 5.21 -5.92 14.00
CA LYS A 321 5.73 -5.73 15.35
C LYS A 321 4.65 -5.20 16.30
N ILE A 322 3.81 -4.25 15.88
CA ILE A 322 2.68 -3.76 16.68
C ILE A 322 1.65 -4.88 16.91
N LEU A 323 1.28 -5.62 15.86
CA LEU A 323 0.38 -6.76 16.00
C LEU A 323 0.94 -7.84 16.93
N SER A 324 2.27 -8.00 17.02
CA SER A 324 2.90 -8.92 17.96
C SER A 324 2.72 -8.52 19.44
N LEU A 325 2.46 -7.24 19.72
CA LEU A 325 2.08 -6.75 21.05
C LEU A 325 0.62 -7.05 21.41
N LYS A 326 -0.15 -7.67 20.50
CA LYS A 326 -1.62 -7.88 20.59
C LYS A 326 -2.42 -6.57 20.57
N GLU A 327 -1.84 -5.52 20.01
CA GLU A 327 -2.52 -4.25 19.79
C GLU A 327 -3.20 -4.25 18.41
N HIS A 328 -4.27 -3.48 18.27
CA HIS A 328 -5.02 -3.38 17.02
C HIS A 328 -4.37 -2.37 16.07
N ILE A 329 -4.40 -2.71 14.80
CA ILE A 329 -4.14 -1.76 13.70
C ILE A 329 -5.44 -1.59 12.92
N ILE A 330 -5.90 -0.35 12.79
CA ILE A 330 -7.17 -0.03 12.16
C ILE A 330 -7.00 0.91 10.96
N TYR A 331 -7.96 0.86 10.06
CA TYR A 331 -8.05 1.74 8.89
C TYR A 331 -9.23 2.70 9.05
N THR A 332 -9.01 3.99 8.80
CA THR A 332 -10.08 4.99 8.72
C THR A 332 -10.20 5.58 7.31
N PRO A 333 -11.36 5.43 6.65
CA PRO A 333 -11.59 5.96 5.29
C PRO A 333 -11.74 7.48 5.24
N LEU A 334 -11.94 8.13 6.39
CA LEU A 334 -12.21 9.57 6.50
C LEU A 334 -10.93 10.42 6.49
N ALA A 335 -9.80 9.87 6.96
CA ALA A 335 -8.50 10.52 6.87
C ALA A 335 -7.88 10.21 5.51
N CYS A 336 -7.71 11.23 4.67
CA CYS A 336 -7.20 11.04 3.31
C CYS A 336 -5.95 11.88 3.08
N ALA A 337 -4.92 11.26 2.51
CA ALA A 337 -3.75 11.92 1.97
C ALA A 337 -3.66 11.66 0.46
N GLU A 338 -2.86 12.46 -0.25
CA GLU A 338 -2.66 12.30 -1.68
C GLU A 338 -1.16 12.10 -1.98
N THR A 339 -0.84 11.12 -2.81
CA THR A 339 0.53 10.80 -3.23
C THR A 339 0.58 10.53 -4.72
N GLU A 340 1.77 10.31 -5.26
CA GLU A 340 1.93 9.94 -6.65
C GLU A 340 2.08 8.43 -6.87
N THR A 341 1.97 8.01 -8.13
CA THR A 341 2.25 6.63 -8.56
C THR A 341 3.03 6.65 -9.88
N PRO A 342 3.87 5.63 -10.16
CA PRO A 342 4.61 5.57 -11.40
C PRO A 342 3.72 5.66 -12.64
N THR A 343 4.11 6.49 -13.59
CA THR A 343 3.46 6.63 -14.89
C THR A 343 4.03 5.68 -15.95
N ASN A 344 5.22 5.15 -15.70
CA ASN A 344 5.95 4.26 -16.59
C ASN A 344 5.86 2.81 -16.12
N ILE A 345 5.62 1.87 -17.05
CA ILE A 345 5.50 0.43 -16.79
C ILE A 345 6.73 -0.15 -16.07
N TYR A 346 7.93 0.27 -16.45
CA TYR A 346 9.16 -0.25 -15.86
C TYR A 346 9.32 0.16 -14.39
N ARG A 347 9.06 1.43 -14.08
CA ARG A 347 9.05 1.92 -12.68
C ARG A 347 7.96 1.23 -11.87
N PHE A 348 6.78 1.05 -12.44
CA PHE A 348 5.69 0.31 -11.81
C PHE A 348 6.10 -1.13 -11.50
N TYR A 349 6.71 -1.84 -12.47
CA TYR A 349 7.21 -3.21 -12.27
C TYR A 349 8.21 -3.28 -11.11
N LYS A 350 9.23 -2.41 -11.08
CA LYS A 350 10.21 -2.34 -9.98
C LYS A 350 9.54 -2.08 -8.63
N GLN A 351 8.57 -1.16 -8.57
CA GLN A 351 7.79 -0.91 -7.36
C GLN A 351 7.05 -2.18 -6.90
N GLN A 352 6.43 -2.92 -7.83
CA GLN A 352 5.74 -4.17 -7.50
C GLN A 352 6.72 -5.25 -7.03
N VAL A 353 7.90 -5.37 -7.61
CA VAL A 353 8.95 -6.28 -7.13
C VAL A 353 9.32 -5.97 -5.67
N ARG A 354 9.60 -4.72 -5.35
CA ARG A 354 9.96 -4.27 -4.01
C ARG A 354 8.85 -4.57 -2.99
N TRP A 355 7.60 -4.26 -3.32
CA TRP A 355 6.46 -4.51 -2.45
C TRP A 355 6.20 -6.01 -2.22
N ASN A 356 6.37 -6.83 -3.24
CA ASN A 356 6.21 -8.28 -3.12
C ASN A 356 7.34 -8.92 -2.33
N LYS A 357 8.61 -8.48 -2.49
CA LYS A 357 9.72 -8.91 -1.64
C LYS A 357 9.41 -8.66 -0.16
N SER A 358 8.96 -7.45 0.19
CA SER A 358 8.53 -7.10 1.55
C SER A 358 7.39 -8.01 2.02
N SER A 359 6.36 -8.21 1.19
CA SER A 359 5.22 -9.06 1.53
C SER A 359 5.61 -10.51 1.82
N PHE A 360 6.51 -11.09 1.01
CA PHE A 360 6.99 -12.45 1.24
C PHE A 360 7.86 -12.58 2.49
N ARG A 361 8.75 -11.62 2.76
CA ARG A 361 9.54 -11.60 3.99
C ARG A 361 8.64 -11.56 5.22
N GLU A 362 7.64 -10.69 5.22
CA GLU A 362 6.71 -10.54 6.34
C GLU A 362 5.75 -11.73 6.46
N PHE A 363 5.47 -12.47 5.38
CA PHE A 363 4.73 -13.73 5.47
C PHE A 363 5.42 -14.72 6.41
N PHE A 364 6.74 -14.86 6.30
CA PHE A 364 7.50 -15.75 7.21
C PHE A 364 7.46 -15.26 8.66
N TRP A 365 7.41 -13.95 8.89
CA TRP A 365 7.19 -13.37 10.22
C TRP A 365 5.77 -13.60 10.73
N ASN A 366 4.77 -13.47 9.88
CA ASN A 366 3.38 -13.68 10.23
C ASN A 366 3.12 -15.09 10.79
N VAL A 367 3.85 -16.11 10.34
CA VAL A 367 3.72 -17.47 10.87
C VAL A 367 3.90 -17.50 12.40
N PHE A 368 4.79 -16.69 12.95
CA PHE A 368 5.04 -16.63 14.40
C PHE A 368 3.94 -15.87 15.17
N ILE A 369 3.20 -15.00 14.52
CA ILE A 369 2.15 -14.19 15.16
C ILE A 369 0.73 -14.57 14.73
N LEU A 370 0.55 -15.60 13.91
CA LEU A 370 -0.78 -16.08 13.45
C LEU A 370 -1.75 -16.35 14.61
N HIS A 371 -1.24 -16.76 15.76
CA HIS A 371 -2.05 -17.00 16.95
C HIS A 371 -2.64 -15.72 17.58
N ASN A 372 -2.18 -14.54 17.19
CA ASN A 372 -2.72 -13.25 17.62
C ASN A 372 -3.82 -12.73 16.69
N HIS A 373 -3.94 -13.31 15.49
CA HIS A 373 -4.93 -12.92 14.51
C HIS A 373 -6.24 -13.70 14.68
N SER A 374 -7.34 -13.12 14.21
CA SER A 374 -8.59 -13.84 14.04
C SER A 374 -8.44 -14.97 13.02
N LEU A 375 -9.32 -15.99 13.07
CA LEU A 375 -9.32 -17.07 12.10
C LEU A 375 -9.43 -16.55 10.65
N PHE A 376 -10.28 -15.52 10.42
CA PHE A 376 -10.44 -14.91 9.11
C PHE A 376 -9.14 -14.27 8.60
N MET A 377 -8.41 -13.56 9.47
CA MET A 377 -7.13 -12.96 9.09
C MET A 377 -6.06 -14.01 8.84
N THR A 378 -6.05 -15.09 9.59
CA THR A 378 -5.14 -16.23 9.35
C THR A 378 -5.38 -16.82 7.96
N VAL A 379 -6.64 -17.04 7.60
CA VAL A 379 -7.02 -17.53 6.26
C VAL A 379 -6.62 -16.51 5.17
N ASP A 380 -6.85 -15.20 5.39
CA ASP A 380 -6.48 -14.14 4.44
C ASP A 380 -4.97 -14.11 4.17
N ILE A 381 -4.14 -14.15 5.21
CA ILE A 381 -2.67 -14.14 5.09
C ILE A 381 -2.19 -15.30 4.22
N VAL A 382 -2.72 -16.50 4.43
CA VAL A 382 -2.33 -17.68 3.67
C VAL A 382 -2.92 -17.65 2.25
N TYR A 383 -4.15 -17.18 2.11
CA TYR A 383 -4.80 -17.03 0.82
C TYR A 383 -4.01 -16.07 -0.11
N VAL A 384 -3.61 -14.92 0.40
CA VAL A 384 -2.84 -13.92 -0.39
C VAL A 384 -1.52 -14.48 -0.90
N LEU A 385 -0.91 -15.42 -0.18
CA LEU A 385 0.31 -16.11 -0.64
C LEU A 385 0.02 -17.12 -1.76
N ILE A 386 -1.01 -17.97 -1.57
CA ILE A 386 -1.25 -19.13 -2.45
C ILE A 386 -2.05 -18.75 -3.70
N TYR A 387 -3.01 -17.84 -3.56
CA TYR A 387 -3.90 -17.42 -4.64
C TYR A 387 -3.19 -17.09 -5.97
N PRO A 388 -2.10 -16.30 -6.00
CA PRO A 388 -1.42 -15.99 -7.26
C PRO A 388 -0.88 -17.24 -7.96
N CYS A 389 -0.34 -18.18 -7.19
CA CYS A 389 0.21 -19.42 -7.73
C CYS A 389 -0.90 -20.28 -8.34
N VAL A 390 -2.04 -20.42 -7.66
CA VAL A 390 -3.17 -21.20 -8.15
C VAL A 390 -3.74 -20.61 -9.44
N VAL A 391 -4.00 -19.30 -9.46
CA VAL A 391 -4.54 -18.62 -10.64
C VAL A 391 -3.62 -18.77 -11.85
N MET A 392 -2.32 -18.59 -11.66
CA MET A 392 -1.36 -18.62 -12.77
C MET A 392 -1.06 -20.04 -13.25
N SER A 393 -0.97 -21.00 -12.34
CA SER A 393 -0.81 -22.41 -12.74
C SER A 393 -2.00 -22.89 -13.54
N TYR A 394 -3.21 -22.49 -13.15
CA TYR A 394 -4.40 -22.85 -13.90
C TYR A 394 -4.45 -22.14 -15.27
N LEU A 395 -4.06 -20.87 -15.34
CA LEU A 395 -3.93 -20.14 -16.61
C LEU A 395 -2.94 -20.84 -17.56
N LEU A 396 -1.77 -21.22 -17.05
CA LEU A 396 -0.78 -21.95 -17.84
C LEU A 396 -1.31 -23.31 -18.31
N TYR A 397 -2.00 -24.05 -17.42
CA TYR A 397 -2.63 -25.32 -17.81
C TYR A 397 -3.62 -25.11 -18.97
N VAL A 398 -4.52 -24.16 -18.86
CA VAL A 398 -5.54 -23.89 -19.89
C VAL A 398 -4.89 -23.46 -21.20
N LEU A 399 -3.86 -22.63 -21.16
CA LEU A 399 -3.13 -22.18 -22.35
C LEU A 399 -2.37 -23.32 -23.04
N TRP A 400 -1.67 -24.17 -22.27
CA TRP A 400 -0.76 -25.17 -22.83
C TRP A 400 -1.36 -26.56 -22.98
N ALA A 401 -2.38 -26.93 -22.23
CA ALA A 401 -2.97 -28.27 -22.21
C ALA A 401 -4.52 -28.28 -22.39
N GLY A 402 -5.19 -27.18 -22.03
CA GLY A 402 -6.65 -27.07 -22.08
C GLY A 402 -7.20 -26.79 -23.48
N THR A 403 -8.52 -26.76 -23.56
CA THR A 403 -9.29 -26.41 -24.75
C THR A 403 -9.56 -24.89 -24.80
N ILE A 404 -9.92 -24.36 -25.97
CA ILE A 404 -10.31 -22.96 -26.11
C ILE A 404 -11.60 -22.64 -25.32
N PHE A 405 -12.49 -23.61 -25.18
CA PHE A 405 -13.68 -23.47 -24.36
C PHE A 405 -13.32 -23.28 -22.87
N GLU A 406 -12.38 -24.05 -22.35
CA GLU A 406 -11.87 -23.89 -20.98
C GLU A 406 -11.18 -22.54 -20.79
N LEU A 407 -10.42 -22.07 -21.77
CA LEU A 407 -9.83 -20.72 -21.77
C LEU A 407 -10.92 -19.64 -21.75
N GLY A 408 -11.95 -19.79 -22.56
CA GLY A 408 -13.09 -18.89 -22.57
C GLY A 408 -13.82 -18.87 -21.22
N LEU A 409 -14.11 -20.04 -20.65
CA LEU A 409 -14.77 -20.15 -19.34
C LEU A 409 -13.94 -19.53 -18.21
N TYR A 410 -12.64 -19.80 -18.19
CA TYR A 410 -11.73 -19.21 -17.22
C TYR A 410 -11.67 -17.66 -17.34
N SER A 411 -11.59 -17.17 -18.57
CA SER A 411 -11.61 -15.73 -18.85
C SER A 411 -12.95 -15.09 -18.41
N CYS A 412 -14.08 -15.75 -18.64
CA CYS A 412 -15.38 -15.31 -18.17
C CYS A 412 -15.47 -15.23 -16.65
N ILE A 413 -14.91 -16.20 -15.91
CA ILE A 413 -14.88 -16.18 -14.44
C ILE A 413 -14.08 -14.98 -13.94
N LEU A 414 -12.87 -14.78 -14.46
CA LEU A 414 -12.03 -13.64 -14.05
C LEU A 414 -12.68 -12.30 -14.39
N PHE A 415 -13.31 -12.21 -15.56
CA PHE A 415 -14.03 -11.02 -16.01
C PHE A 415 -15.23 -10.72 -15.11
N THR A 416 -16.04 -11.73 -14.81
CA THR A 416 -17.22 -11.60 -13.92
C THR A 416 -16.82 -11.14 -12.53
N LEU A 417 -15.78 -11.74 -11.93
CA LEU A 417 -15.26 -11.31 -10.64
C LEU A 417 -14.71 -9.87 -10.69
N GLY A 418 -14.04 -9.52 -11.79
CA GLY A 418 -13.59 -8.16 -12.05
C GLY A 418 -14.73 -7.16 -12.12
N ILE A 419 -15.82 -7.48 -12.83
CA ILE A 419 -17.03 -6.64 -12.92
C ILE A 419 -17.71 -6.51 -11.57
N ILE A 420 -17.85 -7.60 -10.81
CA ILE A 420 -18.45 -7.56 -9.46
C ILE A 420 -17.67 -6.60 -8.56
N LYS A 421 -16.35 -6.68 -8.59
CA LYS A 421 -15.48 -5.70 -7.89
C LYS A 421 -15.72 -4.29 -8.42
N SER A 422 -15.73 -4.08 -9.74
CA SER A 422 -15.93 -2.77 -10.36
C SER A 422 -17.25 -2.14 -9.90
N LEU A 423 -18.34 -2.91 -9.90
CA LEU A 423 -19.65 -2.46 -9.43
C LEU A 423 -19.62 -2.12 -7.93
N TYR A 424 -19.02 -2.97 -7.09
CA TYR A 424 -18.86 -2.66 -5.67
C TYR A 424 -18.13 -1.32 -5.48
N GLY A 425 -17.00 -1.12 -6.16
CA GLY A 425 -16.25 0.13 -6.09
C GLY A 425 -17.06 1.34 -6.54
N TYR A 426 -17.84 1.21 -7.60
CA TYR A 426 -18.73 2.28 -8.07
C TYR A 426 -19.82 2.61 -7.05
N PHE A 427 -20.51 1.61 -6.49
CA PHE A 427 -21.59 1.83 -5.53
C PHE A 427 -21.11 2.46 -4.22
N ILE A 428 -19.92 2.09 -3.75
CA ILE A 428 -19.36 2.66 -2.50
C ILE A 428 -18.78 4.06 -2.73
N SER A 429 -17.98 4.26 -3.78
CA SER A 429 -17.27 5.53 -4.01
C SER A 429 -18.09 6.57 -4.78
N LYS A 430 -19.11 6.15 -5.52
CA LYS A 430 -19.86 6.94 -6.50
C LYS A 430 -18.97 7.51 -7.63
N LYS A 431 -17.77 6.95 -7.83
CA LYS A 431 -16.82 7.36 -8.87
C LYS A 431 -16.84 6.38 -10.03
N SER A 432 -17.15 6.86 -11.24
CA SER A 432 -17.21 6.04 -12.47
C SER A 432 -15.86 5.41 -12.84
N GLU A 433 -14.75 6.00 -12.36
CA GLU A 433 -13.40 5.46 -12.55
C GLU A 433 -13.29 3.99 -12.08
N ASN A 434 -13.93 3.65 -10.97
CA ASN A 434 -13.89 2.29 -10.41
C ASN A 434 -14.53 1.23 -11.30
N LEU A 435 -15.35 1.63 -12.28
CA LEU A 435 -15.91 0.70 -13.27
C LEU A 435 -14.83 0.05 -14.16
N PHE A 436 -13.66 0.68 -14.28
CA PHE A 436 -12.54 0.15 -15.06
C PHE A 436 -11.64 -0.84 -14.28
N TYR A 437 -11.96 -1.19 -13.02
CA TYR A 437 -11.12 -2.08 -12.22
C TYR A 437 -10.87 -3.44 -12.89
N PHE A 438 -11.84 -3.99 -13.62
CA PHE A 438 -11.68 -5.28 -14.30
C PHE A 438 -10.51 -5.30 -15.28
N LEU A 439 -10.13 -4.14 -15.85
CA LEU A 439 -8.96 -4.02 -16.73
C LEU A 439 -7.63 -4.20 -16.00
N TYR A 440 -7.60 -3.98 -14.68
CA TYR A 440 -6.40 -4.22 -13.86
C TYR A 440 -5.98 -5.70 -13.88
N THR A 441 -6.88 -6.62 -14.24
CA THR A 441 -6.57 -8.04 -14.38
C THR A 441 -5.43 -8.28 -15.39
N PHE A 442 -5.35 -7.50 -16.47
CA PHE A 442 -4.23 -7.59 -17.43
C PHE A 442 -2.91 -7.13 -16.83
N ILE A 443 -2.93 -5.99 -16.12
CA ILE A 443 -1.76 -5.50 -15.38
C ILE A 443 -1.28 -6.56 -14.39
N TYR A 444 -2.23 -7.20 -13.69
CA TYR A 444 -1.92 -8.24 -12.73
C TYR A 444 -1.26 -9.45 -13.39
N ILE A 445 -1.83 -9.97 -14.48
CA ILE A 445 -1.32 -11.16 -15.18
C ILE A 445 0.01 -10.86 -15.85
N CYS A 446 0.12 -9.74 -16.58
CA CYS A 446 1.27 -9.45 -17.45
C CYS A 446 2.45 -8.79 -16.73
N ILE A 447 2.21 -8.10 -15.60
CA ILE A 447 3.24 -7.29 -14.92
C ILE A 447 3.40 -7.67 -13.45
N VAL A 448 2.31 -7.72 -12.67
CA VAL A 448 2.40 -7.94 -11.22
C VAL A 448 2.79 -9.37 -10.90
N PHE A 449 2.29 -10.35 -11.63
CA PHE A 449 2.63 -11.75 -11.39
C PHE A 449 4.11 -12.07 -11.68
N PRO A 450 4.70 -11.70 -12.83
CA PRO A 450 6.14 -11.87 -13.02
C PRO A 450 6.98 -11.08 -12.00
N ALA A 451 6.48 -9.92 -11.51
CA ALA A 451 7.11 -9.22 -10.40
C ALA A 451 7.10 -10.04 -9.10
N LYS A 452 6.03 -10.81 -8.84
CA LYS A 452 5.97 -11.74 -7.70
C LYS A 452 6.98 -12.89 -7.85
N ILE A 453 7.09 -13.48 -9.03
CA ILE A 453 8.08 -14.54 -9.29
C ILE A 453 9.48 -14.00 -9.04
N TRP A 454 9.81 -12.84 -9.62
CA TRP A 454 11.13 -12.24 -9.45
C TRP A 454 11.41 -11.83 -8.01
N ALA A 455 10.41 -11.36 -7.29
CA ALA A 455 10.52 -11.04 -5.87
C ALA A 455 10.86 -12.27 -5.01
N LEU A 456 10.33 -13.44 -5.33
CA LEU A 456 10.68 -14.70 -4.65
C LEU A 456 12.11 -15.15 -4.97
N VAL A 457 12.50 -15.12 -6.25
CA VAL A 457 13.87 -15.49 -6.68
C VAL A 457 14.90 -14.57 -6.04
N ASN A 458 14.62 -13.27 -6.00
CA ASN A 458 15.51 -12.22 -5.51
C ASN A 458 15.16 -11.73 -4.08
N ILE A 459 14.53 -12.56 -3.27
CA ILE A 459 14.01 -12.16 -1.96
C ILE A 459 15.07 -11.59 -1.02
N ASN A 460 16.33 -11.98 -1.20
CA ASN A 460 17.45 -11.59 -0.35
C ASN A 460 18.26 -10.38 -0.89
N ASP A 461 17.87 -9.85 -2.04
CA ASP A 461 18.45 -8.61 -2.57
C ASP A 461 17.81 -7.40 -1.92
N ASN A 462 18.66 -6.49 -1.42
CA ASN A 462 18.27 -5.28 -0.69
C ASN A 462 18.43 -3.99 -1.52
N SER A 463 18.72 -4.10 -2.83
CA SER A 463 18.83 -2.94 -3.70
C SER A 463 17.50 -2.18 -3.74
N TRP A 464 17.57 -0.88 -3.54
CA TRP A 464 16.42 0.01 -3.59
C TRP A 464 16.13 0.41 -5.06
N GLY A 465 15.25 -0.31 -5.71
CA GLY A 465 15.06 -0.29 -7.17
C GLY A 465 14.17 0.79 -7.75
N THR A 466 13.49 1.64 -6.97
CA THR A 466 12.61 2.67 -7.55
C THR A 466 12.22 3.74 -6.58
N SER A 467 12.18 4.93 -7.08
CA SER A 467 11.30 6.00 -6.67
C SER A 467 11.20 6.98 -7.85
N THR A 468 10.34 7.94 -7.75
CA THR A 468 10.14 9.11 -8.59
C THR A 468 11.36 10.01 -8.71
N ARG A 469 12.49 9.60 -8.20
CA ARG A 469 13.75 10.33 -8.11
C ARG A 469 14.29 10.66 -9.49
N LYS A 470 14.28 11.94 -9.87
CA LYS A 470 14.79 12.45 -11.15
C LYS A 470 16.27 12.14 -11.37
N PHE A 471 17.06 12.01 -10.30
CA PHE A 471 18.52 11.92 -10.36
C PHE A 471 19.05 10.48 -10.36
N LEU A 472 18.22 9.47 -10.19
CA LEU A 472 18.67 8.09 -10.31
C LEU A 472 18.61 7.64 -11.76
N LYS A 473 19.76 7.26 -12.34
CA LYS A 473 19.84 6.68 -13.69
C LYS A 473 18.85 5.53 -13.84
N ASN A 474 18.03 5.61 -14.87
CA ASN A 474 17.13 4.53 -15.30
C ASN A 474 17.95 3.46 -16.07
N ASP A 475 18.91 2.83 -15.43
CA ASP A 475 19.61 1.72 -16.07
C ASP A 475 18.62 0.57 -16.24
N ILE A 476 18.42 0.17 -17.49
CA ILE A 476 17.63 -1.01 -17.83
C ILE A 476 18.36 -2.22 -17.25
N SER A 477 17.87 -2.73 -16.13
CA SER A 477 18.45 -3.89 -15.49
C SER A 477 17.91 -5.18 -16.10
N ILE A 478 18.63 -6.28 -15.89
CA ILE A 478 18.23 -7.64 -16.34
C ILE A 478 16.80 -8.01 -15.86
N ASP A 479 16.32 -7.35 -14.82
CA ASP A 479 14.97 -7.56 -14.24
C ASP A 479 13.85 -7.42 -15.26
N ILE A 480 14.02 -6.60 -16.31
CA ILE A 480 13.01 -6.40 -17.35
C ILE A 480 12.81 -7.64 -18.24
N LEU A 481 13.80 -8.52 -18.30
CA LEU A 481 13.68 -9.76 -19.07
C LEU A 481 12.60 -10.69 -18.50
N ILE A 482 12.37 -10.64 -17.19
CA ILE A 482 11.40 -11.54 -16.52
C ILE A 482 9.97 -11.30 -17.00
N PRO A 483 9.41 -10.07 -16.99
CA PRO A 483 8.09 -9.84 -17.54
C PRO A 483 8.05 -10.07 -19.06
N ILE A 484 9.13 -9.83 -19.81
CA ILE A 484 9.17 -10.11 -21.25
C ILE A 484 9.06 -11.62 -21.49
N ILE A 485 9.91 -12.44 -20.85
CA ILE A 485 9.88 -13.91 -20.99
C ILE A 485 8.50 -14.44 -20.57
N TRP A 486 7.96 -13.96 -19.46
CA TRP A 486 6.64 -14.36 -19.00
C TRP A 486 5.54 -14.09 -20.05
N ASN A 487 5.52 -12.89 -20.64
CA ASN A 487 4.54 -12.56 -21.66
C ASN A 487 4.74 -13.37 -22.97
N ILE A 488 5.99 -13.72 -23.31
CA ILE A 488 6.27 -14.66 -24.42
C ILE A 488 5.67 -16.05 -24.11
N VAL A 489 5.83 -16.55 -22.87
CA VAL A 489 5.23 -17.84 -22.45
C VAL A 489 3.72 -17.81 -22.55
N LEU A 490 3.07 -16.73 -22.13
CA LEU A 490 1.61 -16.58 -22.25
C LEU A 490 1.16 -16.55 -23.71
N LEU A 491 1.85 -15.78 -24.56
CA LEU A 491 1.52 -15.65 -25.97
C LEU A 491 1.73 -16.97 -26.72
N SER A 492 2.83 -17.66 -26.48
CA SER A 492 3.11 -18.97 -27.08
C SER A 492 2.08 -20.02 -26.66
N GLY A 493 1.67 -20.01 -25.39
CA GLY A 493 0.61 -20.88 -24.89
C GLY A 493 -0.75 -20.58 -25.55
N PHE A 494 -1.08 -19.30 -25.74
CA PHE A 494 -2.29 -18.88 -26.45
C PHE A 494 -2.29 -19.37 -27.90
N ILE A 495 -1.19 -19.17 -28.63
CA ILE A 495 -1.02 -19.68 -30.00
C ILE A 495 -1.13 -21.21 -30.05
N SER A 496 -0.51 -21.90 -29.08
CA SER A 496 -0.59 -23.37 -28.98
C SER A 496 -2.04 -23.85 -28.74
N ASN A 497 -2.81 -23.14 -27.89
CA ASN A 497 -4.22 -23.46 -27.65
C ASN A 497 -5.07 -23.29 -28.93
N ILE A 498 -4.86 -22.19 -29.66
CA ILE A 498 -5.54 -21.96 -30.97
C ILE A 498 -5.20 -23.08 -31.96
N ASN A 499 -3.93 -23.43 -32.14
CA ASN A 499 -3.52 -24.48 -33.07
C ASN A 499 -4.17 -25.83 -32.74
N ARG A 500 -4.22 -26.21 -31.44
CA ARG A 500 -4.90 -27.44 -31.02
C ARG A 500 -6.40 -27.41 -31.36
N SER A 501 -7.05 -26.26 -31.20
CA SER A 501 -8.46 -26.09 -31.51
C SER A 501 -8.73 -26.28 -33.02
N ILE A 502 -7.86 -25.76 -33.88
CA ILE A 502 -7.93 -25.92 -35.31
C ILE A 502 -7.83 -27.40 -35.74
N TYR A 503 -6.90 -28.16 -35.10
CA TYR A 503 -6.72 -29.58 -35.41
C TYR A 503 -7.88 -30.46 -34.95
N ASN A 504 -8.66 -30.07 -33.94
CA ASN A 504 -9.74 -30.86 -33.34
C ASN A 504 -11.13 -30.71 -34.02
N ASN A 505 -11.19 -30.23 -35.27
CA ASN A 505 -12.36 -30.22 -36.19
C ASN A 505 -13.60 -29.40 -35.78
N ASN A 506 -13.49 -28.35 -34.95
CA ASN A 506 -14.56 -27.37 -34.76
C ASN A 506 -14.04 -25.90 -34.89
N PRO A 507 -13.41 -25.53 -36.00
CA PRO A 507 -12.68 -24.26 -36.09
C PRO A 507 -13.59 -23.03 -36.09
N PHE A 508 -14.82 -23.11 -36.63
CA PHE A 508 -15.66 -21.94 -36.86
C PHE A 508 -16.15 -21.28 -35.57
N HIS A 509 -16.64 -22.06 -34.61
CA HIS A 509 -17.10 -21.53 -33.33
C HIS A 509 -15.94 -20.95 -32.49
N ASP A 510 -14.78 -21.58 -32.55
CA ASP A 510 -13.60 -21.16 -31.81
C ASP A 510 -13.01 -19.85 -32.35
N TYR A 511 -12.99 -19.65 -33.66
CA TYR A 511 -12.58 -18.39 -34.28
C TYR A 511 -13.52 -17.23 -33.92
N ILE A 512 -14.83 -17.45 -33.90
CA ILE A 512 -15.80 -16.43 -33.51
C ILE A 512 -15.56 -16.01 -32.06
N LEU A 513 -15.34 -16.96 -31.13
CA LEU A 513 -15.06 -16.66 -29.73
C LEU A 513 -13.76 -15.86 -29.55
N ILE A 514 -12.70 -16.20 -30.28
CA ILE A 514 -11.44 -15.47 -30.26
C ILE A 514 -11.63 -14.05 -30.78
N ILE A 515 -12.30 -13.86 -31.89
CA ILE A 515 -12.56 -12.55 -32.50
C ILE A 515 -13.39 -11.70 -31.54
N ILE A 516 -14.50 -12.22 -31.01
CA ILE A 516 -15.36 -11.50 -30.07
C ILE A 516 -14.60 -11.12 -28.82
N SER A 517 -13.84 -12.05 -28.23
CA SER A 517 -13.05 -11.79 -27.03
C SER A 517 -11.99 -10.71 -27.29
N SER A 518 -11.22 -10.85 -28.36
CA SER A 518 -10.15 -9.91 -28.70
C SER A 518 -10.68 -8.51 -29.01
N THR A 519 -11.76 -8.41 -29.81
CA THR A 519 -12.39 -7.12 -30.13
C THR A 519 -13.00 -6.45 -28.92
N THR A 520 -13.60 -7.21 -28.00
CA THR A 520 -14.15 -6.70 -26.74
C THR A 520 -13.06 -6.06 -25.88
N TRP A 521 -11.90 -6.71 -25.73
CA TRP A 521 -10.79 -6.17 -24.96
C TRP A 521 -10.17 -4.93 -25.59
N VAL A 522 -9.98 -4.94 -26.92
CA VAL A 522 -9.50 -3.75 -27.65
C VAL A 522 -10.46 -2.58 -27.45
N PHE A 523 -11.76 -2.81 -27.55
CA PHE A 523 -12.78 -1.80 -27.31
C PHE A 523 -12.68 -1.19 -25.89
N PHE A 524 -12.54 -2.04 -24.86
CA PHE A 524 -12.42 -1.55 -23.49
C PHE A 524 -11.14 -0.72 -23.26
N PHE A 525 -9.99 -1.13 -23.81
CA PHE A 525 -8.75 -0.34 -23.69
C PHE A 525 -8.82 0.97 -24.47
N LEU A 526 -9.45 0.98 -25.64
CA LEU A 526 -9.69 2.23 -26.39
C LEU A 526 -10.61 3.17 -25.60
N THR A 527 -11.70 2.66 -25.04
CA THR A 527 -12.64 3.44 -24.22
C THR A 527 -11.91 4.03 -23.00
N LEU A 528 -11.08 3.25 -22.34
CA LEU A 528 -10.26 3.72 -21.22
C LEU A 528 -9.29 4.81 -21.66
N SER A 529 -8.60 4.64 -22.77
CA SER A 529 -7.64 5.64 -23.29
C SER A 529 -8.33 6.96 -23.63
N ILE A 530 -9.49 6.90 -24.26
CA ILE A 530 -10.32 8.07 -24.57
C ILE A 530 -10.80 8.75 -23.28
N TYR A 531 -11.25 7.98 -22.30
CA TYR A 531 -11.68 8.50 -20.99
C TYR A 531 -10.56 9.26 -20.29
N ILE A 532 -9.37 8.68 -20.22
CA ILE A 532 -8.18 9.31 -19.61
C ILE A 532 -7.82 10.60 -20.36
N TYR A 533 -7.81 10.56 -21.71
CA TYR A 533 -7.50 11.72 -22.54
C TYR A 533 -8.47 12.90 -22.27
N ILE A 534 -9.79 12.64 -22.25
CA ILE A 534 -10.81 13.65 -21.99
C ILE A 534 -10.62 14.23 -20.57
N LYS A 535 -10.40 13.39 -19.57
CA LYS A 535 -10.22 13.84 -18.18
C LYS A 535 -8.95 14.70 -18.03
N ARG A 536 -7.85 14.30 -18.67
CA ARG A 536 -6.60 15.06 -18.66
C ARG A 536 -6.77 16.44 -19.33
N LYS A 537 -7.43 16.47 -20.49
CA LYS A 537 -7.71 17.72 -21.20
C LYS A 537 -8.53 18.70 -20.35
N ASN A 538 -9.59 18.23 -19.70
CA ASN A 538 -10.43 19.06 -18.84
C ASN A 538 -9.65 19.64 -17.64
N ILE A 539 -8.70 18.88 -17.07
CA ILE A 539 -7.84 19.35 -15.97
C ILE A 539 -6.91 20.45 -16.46
N THR A 540 -6.27 20.26 -17.63
CA THR A 540 -5.38 21.30 -18.20
C THR A 540 -6.13 22.58 -18.58
N GLU A 541 -7.33 22.49 -19.10
CA GLU A 541 -8.17 23.64 -19.43
C GLU A 541 -8.60 24.42 -18.18
N ASN A 542 -9.00 23.73 -17.09
CA ASN A 542 -9.34 24.38 -15.83
C ASN A 542 -8.13 25.08 -15.17
N LEU A 543 -6.95 24.48 -15.23
CA LEU A 543 -5.71 25.10 -14.72
C LEU A 543 -5.28 26.33 -15.53
N HIS A 544 -5.63 26.42 -16.81
CA HIS A 544 -5.43 27.62 -17.62
C HIS A 544 -6.45 28.73 -17.29
N PHE A 545 -7.68 28.38 -16.96
CA PHE A 545 -8.74 29.31 -16.57
C PHE A 545 -8.41 30.00 -15.22
N ASP A 546 -7.95 29.20 -14.22
CA ASP A 546 -7.57 29.76 -12.89
C ASP A 546 -6.31 30.63 -12.91
N LYS A 547 -5.49 30.57 -13.99
CA LYS A 547 -4.33 31.46 -14.16
C LYS A 547 -4.64 32.73 -14.92
N THR A 548 -5.85 32.87 -15.48
CA THR A 548 -6.28 34.04 -16.29
C THR A 548 -7.33 34.90 -15.59
N VAL A 549 -7.75 34.51 -14.38
CA VAL A 549 -8.57 35.28 -13.44
C VAL A 549 -7.70 35.70 -12.25
#